data_f8db172093ac94e8b596c86928a205b1
#
_entry.id   f8db172093ac94e8b596c86928a205b1
#
_cell.length_a   1.000
_cell.length_b   1.000
_cell.length_c   1.000
_cell.angle_alpha   90.00
_cell.angle_beta   90.00
_cell.angle_gamma   90.00
#
_symmetry.space_group_name_H-M   'P 1'
#
loop_
_entity.id
_entity.type
_entity.pdbx_description
1 polymer ?
#
loop_
_entity_poly.entity_id
_entity_poly.type
_entity_poly.pdbx_seq_one_letter_code
_entity_poly.pdbx_strand_id
1 'polypeptide(L)'
;MINRNNRSVYFVWRFSEMKVWFAVSEAAPFAKTGGLADVAGSLPKALRKHGIDIRVVMPKYSQIPQQYINKMSFIGYTYVNLTWRREYYGIFTLEHEGVPFYFIDNERYFNRDWYYGQVDDGERFTFFCKSVLEVLPVIGFRPYIIHCNDWQTGLVSVLLDAHYRYYRNKGFYQYIHTVMTIHNLKYQGIFPKEMMDEIIGLGWEYFHPDGVEFYNCINFLKAGIAYSAKVTTVSRTYAEEIKTGFYGENLDGILRKRSRDLCGILNGIDYGENDPLTPNIYVPFSVNSIEDKQKNKVLLQKEAGLDVNPETPLIGIISRLVAQKGLDLIDRMIAELLEMDLQLIVLGAGEKRYEDMFLWAQGAFRGKMSANMRYDHVLAQRIYSGCDMFLMPSLFEPCGLGQLYAMRYGTVPIVRETGGLKDTVIPYNEYTGEGTGFTFANYNAHEMKDAVIRAMRVYKDKEKWRGIVTNCMQQDFSWERSAREYGNLYNQVCGITVTK
;
A
#
# COMPACT_ATOMS: atom_id res chain seq x y z
N MET A 1 -51.03 22.77 19.02
CA MET A 1 -50.57 21.66 18.14
C MET A 1 -49.65 22.26 17.09
N ILE A 2 -48.35 22.18 17.30
CA ILE A 2 -47.34 22.67 16.35
C ILE A 2 -46.75 21.45 15.69
N ASN A 3 -47.08 21.32 14.42
CA ASN A 3 -46.60 20.23 13.54
C ASN A 3 -45.16 20.55 13.10
N ARG A 4 -44.17 19.91 13.72
CA ARG A 4 -42.78 20.00 13.29
C ARG A 4 -42.55 18.99 12.16
N ASN A 5 -42.75 19.45 10.92
CA ASN A 5 -42.28 18.72 9.74
C ASN A 5 -40.77 18.73 9.72
N ASN A 6 -40.16 17.61 10.13
CA ASN A 6 -38.76 17.29 9.87
C ASN A 6 -38.61 17.05 8.36
N ARG A 7 -38.33 18.09 7.59
CA ARG A 7 -37.86 17.95 6.19
C ARG A 7 -36.37 17.57 6.24
N SER A 8 -36.10 16.29 6.21
CA SER A 8 -34.76 15.80 5.81
C SER A 8 -34.52 16.23 4.38
N VAL A 9 -33.67 17.24 4.20
CA VAL A 9 -33.22 17.65 2.87
C VAL A 9 -32.24 16.61 2.39
N TYR A 10 -32.71 15.65 1.59
CA TYR A 10 -31.84 14.68 0.91
C TYR A 10 -31.17 15.40 -0.25
N PHE A 11 -29.91 15.76 -0.10
CA PHE A 11 -29.07 16.17 -1.22
C PHE A 11 -28.68 14.93 -2.02
N VAL A 12 -29.18 14.82 -3.23
CA VAL A 12 -28.70 13.85 -4.22
C VAL A 12 -27.43 14.44 -4.82
N TRP A 13 -26.27 14.10 -4.23
CA TRP A 13 -24.99 14.50 -4.78
C TRP A 13 -24.59 13.51 -5.91
N ARG A 14 -24.14 14.06 -7.03
CA ARG A 14 -23.41 13.27 -8.03
C ARG A 14 -21.96 13.13 -7.57
N PHE A 15 -21.25 12.07 -7.96
CA PHE A 15 -19.80 11.89 -7.70
C PHE A 15 -18.98 13.15 -8.08
N SER A 16 -19.45 13.91 -9.08
CA SER A 16 -18.82 15.14 -9.59
C SER A 16 -18.73 16.32 -8.61
N GLU A 17 -19.30 16.21 -7.41
CA GLU A 17 -19.26 17.30 -6.39
C GLU A 17 -18.43 16.92 -5.15
N MET A 18 -17.99 15.64 -5.04
CA MET A 18 -17.18 15.18 -3.92
C MET A 18 -15.76 15.77 -4.01
N LYS A 19 -15.33 16.44 -2.94
CA LYS A 19 -13.99 17.02 -2.81
C LYS A 19 -13.20 16.29 -1.74
N VAL A 20 -12.02 15.80 -2.11
CA VAL A 20 -11.14 15.01 -1.23
C VAL A 20 -9.75 15.63 -1.14
N TRP A 21 -9.24 15.82 0.06
CA TRP A 21 -7.86 16.18 0.34
C TRP A 21 -7.10 14.94 0.79
N PHE A 22 -6.25 14.39 -0.06
CA PHE A 22 -5.55 13.14 0.16
C PHE A 22 -4.16 13.44 0.75
N ALA A 23 -4.04 13.26 2.07
CA ALA A 23 -2.80 13.52 2.80
C ALA A 23 -1.96 12.25 2.88
N VAL A 24 -0.69 12.34 2.49
CA VAL A 24 0.21 11.21 2.39
C VAL A 24 1.67 11.63 2.58
N SER A 25 2.50 10.74 3.12
CA SER A 25 3.92 11.02 3.30
C SER A 25 4.77 10.74 2.07
N GLU A 26 4.30 9.89 1.16
CA GLU A 26 4.98 9.54 -0.09
C GLU A 26 3.98 9.26 -1.20
N ALA A 27 4.34 9.58 -2.43
CA ALA A 27 3.55 9.29 -3.63
C ALA A 27 4.50 9.10 -4.83
N ALA A 28 4.30 8.02 -5.61
CA ALA A 28 4.97 7.85 -6.88
C ALA A 28 4.45 8.90 -7.88
N PRO A 29 5.31 9.44 -8.76
CA PRO A 29 6.75 9.15 -8.93
C PRO A 29 7.69 10.05 -8.11
N PHE A 30 7.17 10.83 -7.16
CA PHE A 30 7.91 11.88 -6.44
C PHE A 30 8.77 11.32 -5.30
N ALA A 31 8.20 10.44 -4.49
CA ALA A 31 8.88 9.78 -3.37
C ALA A 31 8.30 8.38 -3.18
N LYS A 32 9.16 7.37 -3.07
CA LYS A 32 8.73 5.98 -2.93
C LYS A 32 9.66 5.17 -2.05
N THR A 33 9.10 4.59 -0.98
CA THR A 33 9.76 3.60 -0.13
C THR A 33 9.02 2.26 -0.10
N GLY A 34 7.73 2.27 -0.43
CA GLY A 34 6.87 1.09 -0.36
C GLY A 34 5.57 1.21 -1.14
N GLY A 35 4.62 0.32 -0.85
CA GLY A 35 3.34 0.26 -1.55
C GLY A 35 2.43 1.46 -1.33
N LEU A 36 2.64 2.24 -0.26
CA LEU A 36 1.89 3.48 -0.02
C LEU A 36 2.08 4.46 -1.19
N ALA A 37 3.31 4.60 -1.70
CA ALA A 37 3.60 5.47 -2.82
C ALA A 37 2.84 5.06 -4.10
N ASP A 38 2.73 3.74 -4.36
CA ASP A 38 1.98 3.23 -5.51
C ASP A 38 0.48 3.54 -5.39
N VAL A 39 -0.08 3.39 -4.18
CA VAL A 39 -1.46 3.77 -3.89
C VAL A 39 -1.69 5.26 -4.13
N ALA A 40 -0.81 6.12 -3.58
CA ALA A 40 -0.94 7.58 -3.68
C ALA A 40 -0.70 8.11 -5.10
N GLY A 41 0.07 7.40 -5.91
CA GLY A 41 0.25 7.72 -7.33
C GLY A 41 -0.91 7.29 -8.22
N SER A 42 -1.67 6.25 -7.83
CA SER A 42 -2.64 5.61 -8.73
C SER A 42 -4.10 5.80 -8.30
N LEU A 43 -4.43 5.65 -7.01
CA LEU A 43 -5.81 5.78 -6.51
C LEU A 43 -6.42 7.16 -6.79
N PRO A 44 -5.71 8.30 -6.56
CA PRO A 44 -6.27 9.62 -6.88
C PRO A 44 -6.60 9.78 -8.36
N LYS A 45 -5.79 9.26 -9.25
CA LYS A 45 -6.01 9.23 -10.70
C LYS A 45 -7.30 8.48 -11.06
N ALA A 46 -7.51 7.31 -10.46
CA ALA A 46 -8.73 6.51 -10.67
C ALA A 46 -9.97 7.22 -10.10
N LEU A 47 -9.89 7.82 -8.91
CA LEU A 47 -10.99 8.58 -8.30
C LEU A 47 -11.37 9.81 -9.14
N ARG A 48 -10.41 10.50 -9.76
CA ARG A 48 -10.71 11.62 -10.68
C ARG A 48 -11.49 11.17 -11.92
N LYS A 49 -11.19 9.99 -12.47
CA LYS A 49 -11.97 9.42 -13.59
C LYS A 49 -13.43 9.19 -13.21
N HIS A 50 -13.71 8.93 -11.92
CA HIS A 50 -15.06 8.86 -11.38
C HIS A 50 -15.68 10.24 -11.02
N GLY A 51 -15.03 11.35 -11.37
CA GLY A 51 -15.54 12.70 -11.17
C GLY A 51 -15.31 13.30 -9.77
N ILE A 52 -14.50 12.66 -8.92
CA ILE A 52 -14.15 13.17 -7.59
C ILE A 52 -13.04 14.24 -7.73
N ASP A 53 -13.25 15.46 -7.20
CA ASP A 53 -12.18 16.47 -7.10
C ASP A 53 -11.24 16.10 -5.96
N ILE A 54 -10.33 15.16 -6.22
CA ILE A 54 -9.28 14.75 -5.30
C ILE A 54 -7.99 15.49 -5.61
N ARG A 55 -7.34 15.98 -4.55
CA ARG A 55 -6.04 16.63 -4.58
C ARG A 55 -5.13 16.00 -3.56
N VAL A 56 -3.87 15.85 -3.87
CA VAL A 56 -2.88 15.19 -3.02
C VAL A 56 -2.00 16.21 -2.33
N VAL A 57 -1.69 16.01 -1.03
CA VAL A 57 -0.70 16.79 -0.29
C VAL A 57 0.35 15.88 0.31
N MET A 58 1.62 16.25 0.10
CA MET A 58 2.77 15.52 0.61
C MET A 58 3.93 16.47 0.96
N PRO A 59 4.91 16.02 1.75
CA PRO A 59 6.14 16.78 1.97
C PRO A 59 6.93 16.99 0.68
N LYS A 60 7.57 18.15 0.52
CA LYS A 60 8.51 18.41 -0.55
C LYS A 60 9.91 17.94 -0.15
N TYR A 61 10.19 16.68 -0.39
CA TYR A 61 11.50 16.11 -0.10
C TYR A 61 12.56 16.56 -1.09
N SER A 62 13.81 16.71 -0.64
CA SER A 62 14.96 17.03 -1.49
C SER A 62 15.26 15.93 -2.53
N GLN A 63 14.83 14.71 -2.28
CA GLN A 63 15.05 13.54 -3.14
C GLN A 63 14.04 13.43 -4.29
N ILE A 64 13.06 14.33 -4.38
CA ILE A 64 12.15 14.38 -5.53
C ILE A 64 12.99 14.62 -6.80
N PRO A 65 12.82 13.79 -7.87
CA PRO A 65 13.62 13.94 -9.08
C PRO A 65 13.52 15.33 -9.67
N GLN A 66 14.66 15.89 -10.09
CA GLN A 66 14.79 17.29 -10.55
C GLN A 66 13.82 17.64 -11.69
N GLN A 67 13.50 16.67 -12.55
CA GLN A 67 12.53 16.85 -13.64
C GLN A 67 11.12 17.24 -13.16
N TYR A 68 10.74 16.85 -11.94
CA TYR A 68 9.45 17.22 -11.33
C TYR A 68 9.59 18.55 -10.58
N ILE A 69 10.69 18.74 -9.84
CA ILE A 69 10.96 20.01 -9.15
C ILE A 69 10.92 21.19 -10.13
N ASN A 70 11.51 21.04 -11.31
CA ASN A 70 11.54 22.08 -12.34
C ASN A 70 10.15 22.42 -12.93
N LYS A 71 9.15 21.54 -12.73
CA LYS A 71 7.76 21.75 -13.18
C LYS A 71 6.86 22.29 -12.08
N MET A 72 7.33 22.33 -10.83
CA MET A 72 6.54 22.83 -9.71
C MET A 72 6.37 24.34 -9.78
N SER A 73 5.17 24.81 -9.51
CA SER A 73 4.86 26.22 -9.36
C SER A 73 4.79 26.58 -7.88
N PHE A 74 5.50 27.62 -7.46
CA PHE A 74 5.39 28.17 -6.11
C PHE A 74 4.12 29.01 -6.00
N ILE A 75 3.26 28.68 -5.04
CA ILE A 75 1.98 29.39 -4.81
C ILE A 75 2.16 30.51 -3.78
N GLY A 76 2.94 30.27 -2.75
CA GLY A 76 3.16 31.17 -1.64
C GLY A 76 3.70 30.46 -0.42
N TYR A 77 3.74 31.18 0.68
CA TYR A 77 4.21 30.61 1.95
C TYR A 77 3.34 31.13 3.11
N THR A 78 3.37 30.37 4.21
CA THR A 78 2.79 30.80 5.47
C THR A 78 3.51 30.08 6.63
N TYR A 79 2.91 30.05 7.81
CA TYR A 79 3.55 29.51 9.00
C TYR A 79 2.57 28.62 9.75
N VAL A 80 3.11 27.60 10.42
CA VAL A 80 2.38 26.76 11.34
C VAL A 80 3.00 26.88 12.75
N ASN A 81 2.16 26.87 13.78
CA ASN A 81 2.63 26.94 15.16
C ASN A 81 2.83 25.53 15.72
N LEU A 82 4.07 25.22 16.11
CA LEU A 82 4.42 24.09 16.96
C LEU A 82 4.53 24.60 18.39
N THR A 83 3.39 24.69 19.07
CA THR A 83 3.23 25.35 20.38
C THR A 83 3.73 26.80 20.39
N TRP A 84 4.90 27.08 20.99
CA TRP A 84 5.53 28.41 21.06
C TRP A 84 6.38 28.76 19.82
N ARG A 85 6.77 27.77 19.01
CA ARG A 85 7.57 27.98 17.79
C ARG A 85 6.68 28.20 16.57
N ARG A 86 7.08 29.14 15.73
CA ARG A 86 6.43 29.46 14.47
C ARG A 86 7.32 28.99 13.34
N GLU A 87 6.91 27.93 12.67
CA GLU A 87 7.68 27.28 11.59
C GLU A 87 7.12 27.68 10.22
N TYR A 88 8.01 28.07 9.34
CA TYR A 88 7.71 28.39 7.93
C TYR A 88 7.30 27.14 7.16
N TYR A 89 6.40 27.29 6.20
CA TYR A 89 6.26 26.38 5.08
C TYR A 89 5.93 27.10 3.78
N GLY A 90 6.64 26.65 2.68
CA GLY A 90 6.31 27.00 1.30
C GLY A 90 5.28 26.03 0.73
N ILE A 91 4.51 26.51 -0.23
CA ILE A 91 3.48 25.73 -0.92
C ILE A 91 3.84 25.68 -2.39
N PHE A 92 4.13 24.49 -2.89
CA PHE A 92 4.36 24.23 -4.30
C PHE A 92 3.24 23.36 -4.86
N THR A 93 2.96 23.49 -6.15
CA THR A 93 1.96 22.65 -6.83
C THR A 93 2.48 22.16 -8.16
N LEU A 94 2.02 20.96 -8.53
CA LEU A 94 2.26 20.34 -9.83
C LEU A 94 1.04 19.51 -10.19
N GLU A 95 0.52 19.66 -11.40
CA GLU A 95 -0.45 18.70 -11.94
C GLU A 95 0.31 17.54 -12.59
N HIS A 96 0.04 16.32 -12.10
CA HIS A 96 0.61 15.11 -12.65
C HIS A 96 -0.49 14.11 -12.99
N GLU A 97 -0.55 13.68 -14.25
CA GLU A 97 -1.56 12.74 -14.76
C GLU A 97 -3.01 13.14 -14.43
N GLY A 98 -3.30 14.46 -14.52
CA GLY A 98 -4.61 15.01 -14.23
C GLY A 98 -4.95 15.13 -12.73
N VAL A 99 -4.00 14.88 -11.82
CA VAL A 99 -4.16 15.04 -10.37
C VAL A 99 -3.35 16.24 -9.89
N PRO A 100 -3.95 17.23 -9.20
CA PRO A 100 -3.22 18.30 -8.54
C PRO A 100 -2.49 17.78 -7.30
N PHE A 101 -1.17 17.91 -7.27
CA PHE A 101 -0.31 17.66 -6.12
C PHE A 101 0.11 18.97 -5.48
N TYR A 102 0.10 18.99 -4.16
CA TYR A 102 0.59 20.09 -3.34
C TYR A 102 1.75 19.58 -2.48
N PHE A 103 2.83 20.33 -2.46
CA PHE A 103 4.06 19.98 -1.75
C PHE A 103 4.30 20.99 -0.65
N ILE A 104 4.43 20.50 0.58
CA ILE A 104 4.76 21.31 1.76
C ILE A 104 6.28 21.38 1.88
N ASP A 105 6.81 22.56 1.65
CA ASP A 105 8.25 22.84 1.65
C ASP A 105 8.71 23.36 3.01
N ASN A 106 9.68 22.68 3.59
CA ASN A 106 10.45 23.14 4.72
C ASN A 106 11.80 22.39 4.71
N GLU A 107 12.88 23.11 4.41
CA GLU A 107 14.22 22.51 4.27
C GLU A 107 14.70 21.85 5.55
N ARG A 108 14.42 22.43 6.71
CA ARG A 108 14.80 21.84 8.00
C ARG A 108 14.24 20.43 8.19
N TYR A 109 13.01 20.20 7.77
CA TYR A 109 12.31 18.94 7.99
C TYR A 109 12.42 17.96 6.81
N PHE A 110 12.52 18.45 5.59
CA PHE A 110 12.37 17.60 4.40
C PHE A 110 13.58 17.59 3.45
N ASN A 111 14.63 18.37 3.75
CA ASN A 111 15.91 18.22 3.09
C ASN A 111 16.79 17.24 3.87
N ARG A 112 16.53 15.95 3.72
CA ARG A 112 17.16 14.84 4.46
C ARG A 112 17.50 13.70 3.51
N ASP A 113 18.49 12.87 3.86
CA ASP A 113 18.92 11.70 3.05
C ASP A 113 17.90 10.56 3.09
N TRP A 114 17.06 10.50 4.13
CA TRP A 114 16.08 9.44 4.34
C TRP A 114 14.69 10.02 4.60
N TYR A 115 13.65 9.35 4.08
CA TYR A 115 12.26 9.78 4.29
C TYR A 115 11.79 9.59 5.72
N TYR A 116 12.24 8.54 6.41
CA TYR A 116 11.80 8.13 7.75
C TYR A 116 12.99 7.65 8.59
N GLY A 117 12.77 7.46 9.91
CA GLY A 117 13.77 6.94 10.84
C GLY A 117 14.68 8.02 11.42
N GLN A 118 14.28 9.29 11.34
CA GLN A 118 14.99 10.40 11.95
C GLN A 118 14.55 10.58 13.41
N VAL A 119 15.47 11.06 14.27
CA VAL A 119 15.20 11.31 15.69
C VAL A 119 14.03 12.30 15.88
N ASP A 120 13.89 13.25 14.96
CA ASP A 120 12.87 14.30 14.98
C ASP A 120 11.61 13.97 14.14
N ASP A 121 11.38 12.71 13.78
CA ASP A 121 10.22 12.31 12.98
C ASP A 121 8.88 12.70 13.61
N GLY A 122 8.78 12.65 14.95
CA GLY A 122 7.59 13.11 15.65
C GLY A 122 7.30 14.59 15.43
N GLU A 123 8.32 15.44 15.47
CA GLU A 123 8.19 16.89 15.20
C GLU A 123 7.89 17.15 13.72
N ARG A 124 8.64 16.51 12.82
CA ARG A 124 8.47 16.66 11.36
C ARG A 124 7.06 16.33 10.91
N PHE A 125 6.51 15.21 11.36
CA PHE A 125 5.18 14.79 10.94
C PHE A 125 4.07 15.46 11.74
N THR A 126 4.33 15.98 12.93
CA THR A 126 3.43 16.95 13.60
C THR A 126 3.32 18.24 12.77
N PHE A 127 4.46 18.79 12.34
CA PHE A 127 4.52 19.94 11.45
C PHE A 127 3.72 19.67 10.16
N PHE A 128 3.94 18.53 9.52
CA PHE A 128 3.22 18.14 8.32
C PHE A 128 1.71 18.05 8.54
N CYS A 129 1.26 17.36 9.60
CA CYS A 129 -0.16 17.22 9.92
C CYS A 129 -0.85 18.57 10.13
N LYS A 130 -0.20 19.51 10.80
CA LYS A 130 -0.74 20.88 10.96
C LYS A 130 -0.74 21.62 9.63
N SER A 131 0.31 21.50 8.82
CA SER A 131 0.38 22.13 7.49
C SER A 131 -0.69 21.61 6.55
N VAL A 132 -1.04 20.31 6.62
CA VAL A 132 -2.14 19.69 5.85
C VAL A 132 -3.48 20.41 6.10
N LEU A 133 -3.72 20.88 7.32
CA LEU A 133 -4.93 21.62 7.69
C LEU A 133 -4.81 23.10 7.32
N GLU A 134 -3.71 23.76 7.70
CA GLU A 134 -3.53 25.19 7.52
C GLU A 134 -3.42 25.64 6.03
N VAL A 135 -3.00 24.75 5.14
CA VAL A 135 -2.89 25.04 3.70
C VAL A 135 -4.26 25.18 3.02
N LEU A 136 -5.28 24.51 3.52
CA LEU A 136 -6.60 24.46 2.88
C LEU A 136 -7.25 25.84 2.64
N PRO A 137 -7.34 26.73 3.64
CA PRO A 137 -7.88 28.10 3.38
C PRO A 137 -6.95 28.92 2.49
N VAL A 138 -5.62 28.68 2.52
CA VAL A 138 -4.66 29.43 1.70
C VAL A 138 -4.87 29.15 0.21
N ILE A 139 -5.12 27.89 -0.15
CA ILE A 139 -5.37 27.48 -1.54
C ILE A 139 -6.85 27.55 -1.93
N GLY A 140 -7.72 28.01 -1.03
CA GLY A 140 -9.18 28.12 -1.25
C GLY A 140 -9.86 26.78 -1.52
N PHE A 141 -9.31 25.66 -1.03
CA PHE A 141 -9.89 24.33 -1.21
C PHE A 141 -10.56 23.85 0.06
N ARG A 142 -11.87 23.69 0.04
CA ARG A 142 -12.68 23.18 1.15
C ARG A 142 -13.15 21.77 0.82
N PRO A 143 -12.43 20.72 1.27
CA PRO A 143 -12.83 19.33 1.04
C PRO A 143 -14.00 18.92 1.93
N TYR A 144 -14.72 17.87 1.54
CA TYR A 144 -15.65 17.16 2.42
C TYR A 144 -14.92 16.08 3.22
N ILE A 145 -13.86 15.51 2.62
CA ILE A 145 -13.05 14.43 3.20
C ILE A 145 -11.58 14.84 3.21
N ILE A 146 -10.92 14.69 4.35
CA ILE A 146 -9.47 14.57 4.44
C ILE A 146 -9.16 13.08 4.60
N HIS A 147 -8.53 12.50 3.59
CA HIS A 147 -8.12 11.11 3.60
C HIS A 147 -6.67 11.00 4.04
N CYS A 148 -6.44 10.51 5.25
CA CYS A 148 -5.15 10.35 5.89
C CYS A 148 -4.60 8.94 5.62
N ASN A 149 -3.30 8.82 5.44
CA ASN A 149 -2.62 7.56 5.10
C ASN A 149 -1.45 7.32 6.04
N ASP A 150 -1.50 6.22 6.79
CA ASP A 150 -0.52 5.78 7.78
C ASP A 150 -0.22 6.81 8.89
N TRP A 151 0.70 6.48 9.79
CA TRP A 151 1.00 7.23 11.00
C TRP A 151 1.47 8.67 10.74
N GLN A 152 2.14 8.91 9.61
CA GLN A 152 2.66 10.23 9.25
C GLN A 152 1.57 11.29 9.09
N THR A 153 0.33 10.86 8.87
CA THR A 153 -0.84 11.74 8.77
C THR A 153 -1.84 11.52 9.92
N GLY A 154 -1.49 10.66 10.87
CA GLY A 154 -2.41 10.21 11.92
C GLY A 154 -2.91 11.33 12.84
N LEU A 155 -2.09 12.36 13.11
CA LEU A 155 -2.51 13.48 13.94
C LEU A 155 -3.54 14.40 13.27
N VAL A 156 -3.71 14.38 11.96
CA VAL A 156 -4.65 15.27 11.25
C VAL A 156 -6.05 15.18 11.82
N SER A 157 -6.53 13.97 12.12
CA SER A 157 -7.89 13.73 12.61
C SER A 157 -8.12 14.35 14.00
N VAL A 158 -7.23 14.09 14.95
CA VAL A 158 -7.33 14.64 16.31
C VAL A 158 -7.10 16.14 16.33
N LEU A 159 -6.17 16.66 15.54
CA LEU A 159 -5.94 18.10 15.43
C LEU A 159 -7.15 18.84 14.82
N LEU A 160 -7.76 18.25 13.79
CA LEU A 160 -8.99 18.79 13.20
C LEU A 160 -10.09 18.94 14.26
N ASP A 161 -10.25 17.94 15.10
CA ASP A 161 -11.26 17.98 16.17
C ASP A 161 -10.89 18.97 17.26
N ALA A 162 -9.65 18.91 17.79
CA ALA A 162 -9.21 19.71 18.92
C ALA A 162 -9.04 21.20 18.59
N HIS A 163 -8.49 21.54 17.43
CA HIS A 163 -8.01 22.90 17.16
C HIS A 163 -8.74 23.63 16.04
N TYR A 164 -9.35 22.93 15.07
CA TYR A 164 -9.85 23.57 13.86
C TYR A 164 -11.36 23.58 13.74
N ARG A 165 -12.05 22.54 14.11
CA ARG A 165 -13.50 22.39 13.90
C ARG A 165 -14.31 23.48 14.58
N TYR A 166 -13.94 23.83 15.82
CA TYR A 166 -14.71 24.73 16.66
C TYR A 166 -14.01 26.08 16.92
N TYR A 167 -12.70 26.13 16.88
CA TYR A 167 -11.92 27.26 17.37
C TYR A 167 -11.31 28.15 16.27
N ARG A 168 -10.93 27.59 15.13
CA ARG A 168 -10.34 28.33 14.01
C ARG A 168 -11.26 28.40 12.82
N ASN A 169 -11.44 29.60 12.22
CA ASN A 169 -12.25 29.81 11.02
C ASN A 169 -13.61 29.09 11.12
N LYS A 170 -14.43 29.47 12.10
CA LYS A 170 -15.79 28.94 12.30
C LYS A 170 -16.51 28.83 10.96
N GLY A 171 -16.91 27.63 10.58
CA GLY A 171 -17.58 27.36 9.31
C GLY A 171 -16.69 26.79 8.21
N PHE A 172 -15.36 27.00 8.17
CA PHE A 172 -14.52 26.40 7.14
C PHE A 172 -14.34 24.89 7.37
N TYR A 173 -13.96 24.47 8.59
CA TYR A 173 -13.66 23.08 8.91
C TYR A 173 -14.86 22.28 9.44
N GLN A 174 -15.98 22.91 9.73
CA GLN A 174 -17.11 22.33 10.48
C GLN A 174 -17.67 21.03 9.86
N TYR A 175 -17.67 20.93 8.53
CA TYR A 175 -18.27 19.80 7.80
C TYR A 175 -17.21 18.90 7.15
N ILE A 176 -15.95 19.05 7.52
CA ILE A 176 -14.87 18.20 7.04
C ILE A 176 -14.82 16.93 7.87
N HIS A 177 -14.88 15.79 7.22
CA HIS A 177 -14.69 14.47 7.83
C HIS A 177 -13.31 13.92 7.52
N THR A 178 -12.83 13.00 8.34
CA THR A 178 -11.55 12.30 8.10
C THR A 178 -11.77 10.81 7.86
N VAL A 179 -11.01 10.26 6.94
CA VAL A 179 -10.84 8.82 6.71
C VAL A 179 -9.40 8.48 6.99
N MET A 180 -9.12 7.41 7.73
CA MET A 180 -7.78 6.94 8.03
C MET A 180 -7.54 5.60 7.35
N THR A 181 -6.55 5.50 6.45
CA THR A 181 -6.13 4.23 5.86
C THR A 181 -4.86 3.73 6.53
N ILE A 182 -4.90 2.48 7.00
CA ILE A 182 -3.77 1.72 7.55
C ILE A 182 -3.21 0.85 6.43
N HIS A 183 -2.01 1.20 5.93
CA HIS A 183 -1.31 0.38 4.94
C HIS A 183 -0.48 -0.71 5.59
N ASN A 184 0.12 -0.43 6.75
CA ASN A 184 0.83 -1.42 7.54
C ASN A 184 0.82 -1.04 9.03
N LEU A 185 0.07 -1.79 9.83
CA LEU A 185 -0.12 -1.53 11.27
C LEU A 185 1.17 -1.63 12.09
N LYS A 186 2.21 -2.31 11.59
CA LYS A 186 3.51 -2.41 12.26
C LYS A 186 4.19 -1.06 12.47
N TYR A 187 3.93 -0.09 11.59
CA TYR A 187 4.52 1.25 11.65
C TYR A 187 3.51 2.22 12.25
N GLN A 188 3.76 2.71 13.46
CA GLN A 188 2.74 3.40 14.25
C GLN A 188 3.07 4.86 14.59
N GLY A 189 4.34 5.27 14.51
CA GLY A 189 4.76 6.61 14.95
C GLY A 189 4.53 6.79 16.44
N ILE A 190 5.36 6.10 17.24
CA ILE A 190 5.30 6.15 18.71
C ILE A 190 6.38 7.12 19.21
N PHE A 191 5.97 8.11 19.99
CA PHE A 191 6.84 9.19 20.45
C PHE A 191 6.59 9.51 21.93
N PRO A 192 7.56 10.17 22.63
CA PRO A 192 7.40 10.57 24.03
C PRO A 192 6.16 11.44 24.26
N LYS A 193 5.48 11.24 25.38
CA LYS A 193 4.26 11.99 25.74
C LYS A 193 4.48 13.49 25.94
N GLU A 194 5.70 13.90 26.26
CA GLU A 194 6.14 15.28 26.44
C GLU A 194 5.87 16.11 25.16
N MET A 195 5.83 15.45 24.01
CA MET A 195 5.46 16.10 22.75
C MET A 195 4.05 16.69 22.76
N MET A 196 3.15 16.25 23.67
CA MET A 196 1.80 16.84 23.81
C MET A 196 1.90 18.35 23.99
N ASP A 197 2.71 18.80 24.97
CA ASP A 197 2.87 20.21 25.32
C ASP A 197 3.96 20.90 24.48
N GLU A 198 5.07 20.20 24.20
CA GLU A 198 6.25 20.84 23.61
C GLU A 198 6.13 21.08 22.10
N ILE A 199 5.41 20.21 21.38
CA ILE A 199 5.38 20.18 19.92
C ILE A 199 3.95 20.23 19.37
N ILE A 200 3.09 19.32 19.82
CA ILE A 200 1.76 19.14 19.25
C ILE A 200 0.82 20.24 19.73
N GLY A 201 0.91 20.61 21.02
CA GLY A 201 -0.01 21.54 21.67
C GLY A 201 -1.42 20.97 21.82
N LEU A 202 -1.54 19.66 21.99
CA LEU A 202 -2.80 18.96 22.21
C LEU A 202 -3.06 18.86 23.72
N GLY A 203 -4.29 19.15 24.17
CA GLY A 203 -4.65 19.08 25.58
C GLY A 203 -4.55 17.67 26.17
N TRP A 204 -4.26 17.57 27.47
CA TRP A 204 -4.10 16.30 28.19
C TRP A 204 -5.40 15.47 28.26
N GLU A 205 -6.56 16.06 27.98
CA GLU A 205 -7.83 15.35 27.83
C GLU A 205 -7.85 14.36 26.67
N TYR A 206 -6.94 14.51 25.70
CA TYR A 206 -6.75 13.56 24.60
C TYR A 206 -5.78 12.40 24.96
N PHE A 207 -5.02 12.52 26.07
CA PHE A 207 -4.07 11.52 26.50
C PHE A 207 -4.72 10.48 27.42
N HIS A 208 -5.45 9.55 26.82
CA HIS A 208 -6.13 8.46 27.52
C HIS A 208 -6.17 7.20 26.65
N PRO A 209 -6.50 6.00 27.23
CA PRO A 209 -6.44 4.72 26.52
C PRO A 209 -7.26 4.62 25.22
N ASP A 210 -8.36 5.38 25.12
CA ASP A 210 -9.18 5.44 23.91
C ASP A 210 -8.77 6.58 22.96
N GLY A 211 -7.80 7.38 23.36
CA GLY A 211 -7.26 8.53 22.62
C GLY A 211 -5.88 8.26 22.04
N VAL A 212 -4.96 9.19 22.27
CA VAL A 212 -3.60 9.15 21.68
C VAL A 212 -2.60 8.38 22.54
N GLU A 213 -2.93 8.08 23.81
CA GLU A 213 -2.04 7.39 24.75
C GLU A 213 -1.74 5.96 24.31
N PHE A 214 -0.47 5.54 24.40
CA PHE A 214 -0.01 4.21 24.09
C PHE A 214 1.21 3.87 24.96
N TYR A 215 0.99 3.10 26.05
CA TYR A 215 2.04 2.71 26.99
C TYR A 215 2.89 3.88 27.47
N ASN A 216 2.23 4.94 27.93
CA ASN A 216 2.84 6.19 28.41
C ASN A 216 3.58 7.00 27.31
N CYS A 217 3.33 6.70 26.05
CA CYS A 217 3.78 7.42 24.85
C CYS A 217 2.57 7.94 24.06
N ILE A 218 2.83 8.73 23.02
CA ILE A 218 1.84 9.10 22.02
C ILE A 218 2.01 8.19 20.82
N ASN A 219 0.88 7.71 20.27
CA ASN A 219 0.87 6.93 19.05
C ASN A 219 0.06 7.66 17.97
N PHE A 220 0.74 8.09 16.91
CA PHE A 220 0.12 8.88 15.85
C PHE A 220 -0.90 8.09 15.03
N LEU A 221 -0.60 6.83 14.72
CA LEU A 221 -1.55 5.96 14.01
C LEU A 221 -2.81 5.73 14.85
N LYS A 222 -2.63 5.49 16.16
CA LYS A 222 -3.75 5.35 17.11
C LYS A 222 -4.62 6.61 17.14
N ALA A 223 -4.01 7.80 17.12
CA ALA A 223 -4.74 9.06 17.00
C ALA A 223 -5.63 9.10 15.75
N GLY A 224 -5.07 8.70 14.60
CA GLY A 224 -5.83 8.56 13.36
C GLY A 224 -6.99 7.57 13.46
N ILE A 225 -6.75 6.39 14.05
CA ILE A 225 -7.78 5.37 14.27
C ILE A 225 -8.87 5.87 15.22
N ALA A 226 -8.50 6.53 16.32
CA ALA A 226 -9.45 6.96 17.34
C ALA A 226 -10.39 8.08 16.86
N TYR A 227 -9.86 9.05 16.11
CA TYR A 227 -10.57 10.31 15.80
C TYR A 227 -11.06 10.43 14.36
N SER A 228 -10.78 9.48 13.47
CA SER A 228 -11.34 9.50 12.12
C SER A 228 -12.79 9.04 12.08
N ALA A 229 -13.58 9.57 11.14
CA ALA A 229 -14.96 9.14 10.93
C ALA A 229 -15.04 7.68 10.47
N LYS A 230 -14.11 7.27 9.59
CA LYS A 230 -13.94 5.89 9.15
C LYS A 230 -12.47 5.51 9.14
N VAL A 231 -12.22 4.22 9.36
CA VAL A 231 -10.89 3.60 9.28
C VAL A 231 -10.93 2.56 8.17
N THR A 232 -9.93 2.58 7.30
CA THR A 232 -9.79 1.57 6.27
C THR A 232 -8.45 0.88 6.39
N THR A 233 -8.37 -0.32 5.86
CA THR A 233 -7.10 -0.99 5.56
C THR A 233 -7.17 -1.64 4.19
N VAL A 234 -6.08 -2.24 3.75
CA VAL A 234 -5.84 -2.57 2.34
C VAL A 234 -6.25 -3.98 1.95
N SER A 235 -7.00 -4.70 2.81
CA SER A 235 -7.69 -5.94 2.46
C SER A 235 -8.76 -6.30 3.50
N ARG A 236 -9.72 -7.12 3.10
CA ARG A 236 -10.83 -7.54 3.99
C ARG A 236 -10.32 -8.49 5.08
N THR A 237 -9.53 -9.46 4.70
CA THR A 237 -8.90 -10.39 5.66
C THR A 237 -8.01 -9.64 6.64
N TYR A 238 -7.19 -8.70 6.18
CA TYR A 238 -6.35 -7.91 7.09
C TYR A 238 -7.16 -7.05 8.06
N ALA A 239 -8.30 -6.50 7.64
CA ALA A 239 -9.21 -5.78 8.55
C ALA A 239 -9.73 -6.67 9.69
N GLU A 240 -9.86 -7.97 9.50
CA GLU A 240 -10.19 -8.94 10.55
C GLU A 240 -8.96 -9.35 11.37
N GLU A 241 -7.83 -9.63 10.72
CA GLU A 241 -6.59 -10.03 11.35
C GLU A 241 -6.09 -8.99 12.37
N ILE A 242 -6.07 -7.71 12.03
CA ILE A 242 -5.57 -6.63 12.91
C ILE A 242 -6.42 -6.39 14.16
N LYS A 243 -7.61 -6.97 14.25
CA LYS A 243 -8.44 -7.00 15.46
C LYS A 243 -8.04 -8.09 16.46
N THR A 244 -7.09 -8.96 16.10
CA THR A 244 -6.60 -10.04 16.94
C THR A 244 -5.28 -9.67 17.63
N GLY A 245 -4.99 -10.29 18.78
CA GLY A 245 -3.75 -10.00 19.51
C GLY A 245 -2.47 -10.34 18.75
N PHE A 246 -2.52 -11.31 17.82
CA PHE A 246 -1.34 -11.71 17.03
C PHE A 246 -0.97 -10.69 15.96
N TYR A 247 -1.95 -10.13 15.24
CA TYR A 247 -1.71 -9.19 14.12
C TYR A 247 -1.96 -7.74 14.50
N GLY A 248 -2.53 -7.47 15.68
CA GLY A 248 -2.99 -6.14 16.08
C GLY A 248 -1.91 -5.20 16.59
N GLU A 249 -0.65 -5.65 16.72
CA GLU A 249 0.51 -4.81 17.13
C GLU A 249 0.19 -3.93 18.37
N ASN A 250 -0.53 -4.51 19.35
CA ASN A 250 -1.07 -3.85 20.56
C ASN A 250 -2.13 -2.77 20.30
N LEU A 251 -2.64 -2.62 19.07
CA LEU A 251 -3.78 -1.75 18.73
C LEU A 251 -5.09 -2.52 18.51
N ASP A 252 -5.09 -3.84 18.71
CA ASP A 252 -6.28 -4.70 18.55
C ASP A 252 -7.47 -4.25 19.41
N GLY A 253 -7.23 -3.71 20.61
CA GLY A 253 -8.27 -3.16 21.48
C GLY A 253 -9.03 -2.00 20.87
N ILE A 254 -8.34 -0.98 20.37
CA ILE A 254 -8.98 0.17 19.71
C ILE A 254 -9.61 -0.25 18.37
N LEU A 255 -8.99 -1.17 17.62
CA LEU A 255 -9.51 -1.66 16.35
C LEU A 255 -10.79 -2.48 16.54
N ARG A 256 -10.91 -3.29 17.59
CA ARG A 256 -12.17 -3.94 17.98
C ARG A 256 -13.26 -2.93 18.35
N LYS A 257 -12.90 -1.91 19.12
CA LYS A 257 -13.83 -0.81 19.48
C LYS A 257 -14.34 -0.08 18.25
N ARG A 258 -13.49 0.12 17.25
CA ARG A 258 -13.83 0.78 15.98
C ARG A 258 -14.29 -0.19 14.88
N SER A 259 -14.64 -1.44 15.21
CA SER A 259 -14.97 -2.48 14.22
C SER A 259 -16.12 -2.11 13.27
N ARG A 260 -17.09 -1.29 13.71
CA ARG A 260 -18.18 -0.79 12.87
C ARG A 260 -17.75 0.25 11.84
N ASP A 261 -16.61 0.88 12.09
CA ASP A 261 -16.05 1.93 11.23
C ASP A 261 -14.83 1.45 10.44
N LEU A 262 -14.35 0.23 10.74
CA LEU A 262 -13.22 -0.40 10.06
C LEU A 262 -13.70 -1.24 8.89
N CYS A 263 -13.12 -1.02 7.71
CA CYS A 263 -13.32 -1.87 6.55
C CYS A 263 -12.03 -2.09 5.76
N GLY A 264 -11.96 -3.19 5.01
CA GLY A 264 -10.85 -3.49 4.10
C GLY A 264 -11.23 -3.17 2.65
N ILE A 265 -10.41 -2.39 1.96
CA ILE A 265 -10.53 -2.09 0.52
C ILE A 265 -9.22 -2.51 -0.14
N LEU A 266 -9.28 -3.47 -1.07
CA LEU A 266 -8.10 -3.96 -1.77
C LEU A 266 -7.48 -2.86 -2.64
N ASN A 267 -6.15 -2.80 -2.64
CA ASN A 267 -5.42 -1.97 -3.59
C ASN A 267 -5.54 -2.54 -5.00
N GLY A 268 -5.48 -1.67 -5.99
CA GLY A 268 -5.31 -2.04 -7.39
C GLY A 268 -3.85 -2.03 -7.83
N ILE A 269 -3.63 -2.34 -9.10
CA ILE A 269 -2.37 -2.13 -9.80
C ILE A 269 -2.58 -1.25 -11.03
N ASP A 270 -1.56 -0.49 -11.42
CA ASP A 270 -1.61 0.31 -12.65
C ASP A 270 -1.30 -0.57 -13.86
N TYR A 271 -2.31 -0.79 -14.71
CA TYR A 271 -2.17 -1.56 -15.95
C TYR A 271 -1.40 -0.79 -17.04
N GLY A 272 -1.20 0.52 -16.91
CA GLY A 272 -0.34 1.28 -17.81
C GLY A 272 1.13 0.97 -17.63
N GLU A 273 1.53 0.68 -16.39
CA GLU A 273 2.91 0.33 -16.04
C GLU A 273 3.15 -1.19 -15.98
N ASN A 274 2.12 -1.95 -15.57
CA ASN A 274 2.22 -3.38 -15.27
C ASN A 274 1.30 -4.19 -16.20
N ASP A 275 1.71 -4.33 -17.44
CA ASP A 275 1.01 -5.09 -18.46
C ASP A 275 2.00 -5.94 -19.28
N PRO A 276 1.67 -7.19 -19.64
CA PRO A 276 2.53 -8.01 -20.49
C PRO A 276 2.70 -7.48 -21.93
N LEU A 277 2.12 -6.33 -22.26
CA LEU A 277 2.37 -5.59 -23.51
C LEU A 277 3.39 -4.44 -23.35
N THR A 278 3.95 -4.25 -22.14
CA THR A 278 4.94 -3.19 -21.90
C THR A 278 6.28 -3.48 -22.59
N PRO A 279 7.08 -2.44 -22.92
CA PRO A 279 8.36 -2.63 -23.61
C PRO A 279 9.48 -3.21 -22.73
N ASN A 280 9.28 -3.34 -21.41
CA ASN A 280 10.31 -3.77 -20.48
C ASN A 280 10.49 -5.29 -20.39
N ILE A 281 9.59 -6.07 -20.99
CA ILE A 281 9.71 -7.53 -21.10
C ILE A 281 10.34 -7.92 -22.45
N TYR A 282 10.78 -9.17 -22.60
CA TYR A 282 11.47 -9.57 -23.83
C TYR A 282 10.51 -9.74 -25.02
N VAL A 283 9.39 -10.40 -24.80
CA VAL A 283 8.37 -10.69 -25.83
C VAL A 283 7.01 -10.31 -25.29
N PRO A 284 6.32 -9.32 -25.85
CA PRO A 284 4.97 -8.98 -25.47
C PRO A 284 4.02 -10.17 -25.69
N PHE A 285 3.06 -10.36 -24.76
CA PHE A 285 2.05 -11.41 -24.86
C PHE A 285 0.73 -10.97 -24.18
N SER A 286 -0.30 -11.75 -24.41
CA SER A 286 -1.63 -11.53 -23.82
C SER A 286 -2.29 -12.86 -23.46
N VAL A 287 -3.49 -12.82 -22.91
CA VAL A 287 -4.29 -14.04 -22.66
C VAL A 287 -4.55 -14.85 -23.94
N ASN A 288 -4.49 -14.20 -25.11
CA ASN A 288 -4.69 -14.86 -26.41
C ASN A 288 -3.39 -15.41 -27.04
N SER A 289 -2.24 -15.10 -26.44
CA SER A 289 -0.91 -15.55 -26.91
C SER A 289 -0.04 -16.00 -25.72
N ILE A 290 -0.61 -16.78 -24.80
CA ILE A 290 0.05 -17.25 -23.56
C ILE A 290 1.32 -18.05 -23.87
N GLU A 291 1.39 -18.72 -25.01
CA GLU A 291 2.57 -19.47 -25.49
C GLU A 291 3.82 -18.58 -25.63
N ASP A 292 3.67 -17.29 -25.90
CA ASP A 292 4.78 -16.35 -25.98
C ASP A 292 5.43 -16.08 -24.61
N LYS A 293 4.73 -16.38 -23.49
CA LYS A 293 5.30 -16.35 -22.14
C LYS A 293 6.49 -17.30 -22.01
N GLN A 294 6.47 -18.46 -22.69
CA GLN A 294 7.57 -19.42 -22.68
C GLN A 294 8.85 -18.83 -23.29
N LYS A 295 8.73 -17.93 -24.30
CA LYS A 295 9.87 -17.22 -24.86
C LYS A 295 10.52 -16.28 -23.83
N ASN A 296 9.70 -15.58 -23.02
CA ASN A 296 10.18 -14.76 -21.92
C ASN A 296 10.94 -15.60 -20.88
N LYS A 297 10.47 -16.80 -20.55
CA LYS A 297 11.15 -17.72 -19.63
C LYS A 297 12.54 -18.10 -20.12
N VAL A 298 12.67 -18.54 -21.37
CA VAL A 298 13.96 -18.94 -21.96
C VAL A 298 14.95 -17.77 -21.95
N LEU A 299 14.50 -16.56 -22.26
CA LEU A 299 15.35 -15.37 -22.26
C LEU A 299 15.74 -14.97 -20.83
N LEU A 300 14.81 -15.08 -19.86
CA LEU A 300 15.10 -14.85 -18.45
C LEU A 300 16.11 -15.85 -17.90
N GLN A 301 15.98 -17.15 -18.21
CA GLN A 301 16.94 -18.18 -17.79
C GLN A 301 18.35 -17.85 -18.29
N LYS A 302 18.49 -17.40 -19.54
CA LYS A 302 19.79 -16.97 -20.11
C LYS A 302 20.37 -15.75 -19.39
N GLU A 303 19.56 -14.69 -19.19
CA GLU A 303 20.00 -13.48 -18.50
C GLU A 303 20.39 -13.77 -17.05
N ALA A 304 19.63 -14.62 -16.37
CA ALA A 304 19.81 -14.97 -14.97
C ALA A 304 20.94 -16.00 -14.71
N GLY A 305 21.59 -16.53 -15.78
CA GLY A 305 22.62 -17.57 -15.66
C GLY A 305 22.11 -18.91 -15.17
N LEU A 306 20.82 -19.21 -15.43
CA LEU A 306 20.19 -20.48 -15.14
C LEU A 306 20.36 -21.46 -16.31
N ASP A 307 20.29 -22.78 -16.05
CA ASP A 307 20.21 -23.77 -17.09
C ASP A 307 18.98 -23.56 -17.96
N VAL A 308 19.18 -23.43 -19.27
CA VAL A 308 18.09 -23.12 -20.20
C VAL A 308 17.26 -24.37 -20.47
N ASN A 309 16.14 -24.50 -19.81
CA ASN A 309 15.17 -25.57 -20.04
C ASN A 309 13.74 -25.03 -19.86
N PRO A 310 12.96 -24.92 -20.95
CA PRO A 310 11.58 -24.41 -20.88
C PRO A 310 10.64 -25.32 -20.07
N GLU A 311 10.97 -26.59 -19.88
CA GLU A 311 10.12 -27.54 -19.16
C GLU A 311 10.37 -27.52 -17.64
N THR A 312 11.53 -27.09 -17.17
CA THR A 312 11.83 -26.97 -15.72
C THR A 312 11.05 -25.82 -15.10
N PRO A 313 10.21 -26.03 -14.06
CA PRO A 313 9.48 -24.95 -13.41
C PRO A 313 10.41 -23.85 -12.88
N LEU A 314 10.13 -22.60 -13.20
CA LEU A 314 10.86 -21.42 -12.70
C LEU A 314 10.00 -20.64 -11.72
N ILE A 315 10.49 -20.52 -10.48
CA ILE A 315 9.79 -19.81 -9.39
C ILE A 315 10.49 -18.47 -9.14
N GLY A 316 9.72 -17.38 -9.17
CA GLY A 316 10.17 -16.03 -8.85
C GLY A 316 9.88 -15.63 -7.41
N ILE A 317 10.77 -14.85 -6.80
CA ILE A 317 10.60 -14.19 -5.52
C ILE A 317 11.06 -12.74 -5.68
N ILE A 318 10.16 -11.78 -5.46
CA ILE A 318 10.48 -10.35 -5.51
C ILE A 318 9.98 -9.71 -4.23
N SER A 319 10.87 -9.27 -3.35
CA SER A 319 10.46 -8.61 -2.11
C SER A 319 11.61 -7.85 -1.44
N ARG A 320 11.27 -7.01 -0.44
CA ARG A 320 12.27 -6.62 0.56
C ARG A 320 12.68 -7.87 1.35
N LEU A 321 13.97 -8.06 1.55
CA LEU A 321 14.49 -9.26 2.23
C LEU A 321 14.44 -9.05 3.76
N VAL A 322 13.24 -9.18 4.32
CA VAL A 322 12.95 -9.01 5.76
C VAL A 322 12.11 -10.18 6.28
N ALA A 323 12.14 -10.41 7.62
CA ALA A 323 11.44 -11.52 8.25
C ALA A 323 9.92 -11.55 7.95
N GLN A 324 9.27 -10.39 7.81
CA GLN A 324 7.86 -10.29 7.43
C GLN A 324 7.50 -11.09 6.18
N LYS A 325 8.43 -11.25 5.25
CA LYS A 325 8.20 -11.91 3.95
C LYS A 325 8.33 -13.44 4.00
N GLY A 326 8.52 -14.02 5.20
CA GLY A 326 8.58 -15.46 5.40
C GLY A 326 9.83 -16.11 4.84
N LEU A 327 10.92 -15.35 4.76
CA LEU A 327 12.19 -15.83 4.19
C LEU A 327 12.87 -16.88 5.09
N ASP A 328 12.54 -16.94 6.37
CA ASP A 328 12.93 -18.02 7.29
C ASP A 328 12.32 -19.38 6.92
N LEU A 329 11.08 -19.39 6.37
CA LEU A 329 10.50 -20.63 5.83
C LEU A 329 11.26 -21.10 4.59
N ILE A 330 11.68 -20.15 3.73
CA ILE A 330 12.50 -20.45 2.56
C ILE A 330 13.88 -20.93 2.99
N ASP A 331 14.54 -20.24 3.93
CA ASP A 331 15.85 -20.61 4.47
C ASP A 331 15.83 -22.06 4.98
N ARG A 332 14.80 -22.43 5.73
CA ARG A 332 14.64 -23.80 6.23
C ARG A 332 14.53 -24.86 5.13
N MET A 333 14.01 -24.51 3.94
CA MET A 333 13.69 -25.46 2.86
C MET A 333 14.47 -25.26 1.57
N ILE A 334 15.34 -24.24 1.47
CA ILE A 334 15.94 -23.85 0.19
C ILE A 334 16.77 -24.97 -0.46
N ALA A 335 17.52 -25.74 0.34
CA ALA A 335 18.29 -26.86 -0.17
C ALA A 335 17.36 -27.97 -0.71
N GLU A 336 16.33 -28.36 0.07
CA GLU A 336 15.38 -29.38 -0.34
C GLU A 336 14.56 -28.96 -1.57
N LEU A 337 14.24 -27.66 -1.72
CA LEU A 337 13.59 -27.12 -2.91
C LEU A 337 14.52 -27.23 -4.14
N LEU A 338 15.78 -26.81 -4.00
CA LEU A 338 16.74 -26.82 -5.11
C LEU A 338 17.27 -28.22 -5.47
N GLU A 339 17.08 -29.22 -4.61
CA GLU A 339 17.28 -30.64 -4.97
C GLU A 339 16.18 -31.16 -5.90
N MET A 340 14.96 -30.58 -5.86
CA MET A 340 13.87 -30.92 -6.79
C MET A 340 14.18 -30.41 -8.22
N ASP A 341 13.42 -30.87 -9.19
CA ASP A 341 13.52 -30.40 -10.59
C ASP A 341 12.77 -29.06 -10.75
N LEU A 342 13.39 -27.99 -10.25
CA LEU A 342 12.91 -26.60 -10.34
C LEU A 342 14.08 -25.61 -10.34
N GLN A 343 13.79 -24.38 -10.69
CA GLN A 343 14.70 -23.24 -10.62
C GLN A 343 14.09 -22.10 -9.79
N LEU A 344 14.94 -21.34 -9.11
CA LEU A 344 14.56 -20.15 -8.36
C LEU A 344 15.28 -18.90 -8.88
N ILE A 345 14.55 -17.80 -8.97
CA ILE A 345 15.14 -16.47 -9.18
C ILE A 345 14.62 -15.52 -8.10
N VAL A 346 15.55 -14.83 -7.43
CA VAL A 346 15.24 -13.87 -6.37
C VAL A 346 15.71 -12.48 -6.77
N LEU A 347 14.85 -11.49 -6.54
CA LEU A 347 15.17 -10.07 -6.68
C LEU A 347 14.75 -9.33 -5.41
N GLY A 348 15.68 -8.66 -4.76
CA GLY A 348 15.43 -7.85 -3.58
C GLY A 348 16.67 -7.51 -2.82
N ALA A 349 16.54 -6.64 -1.82
CA ALA A 349 17.59 -6.30 -0.87
C ALA A 349 16.98 -6.14 0.53
N GLY A 350 17.79 -6.28 1.58
CA GLY A 350 17.31 -6.12 2.95
C GLY A 350 18.26 -6.62 4.03
N GLU A 351 17.80 -7.52 4.89
CA GLU A 351 18.60 -8.07 5.97
C GLU A 351 19.72 -8.98 5.41
N LYS A 352 20.96 -8.69 5.81
CA LYS A 352 22.16 -9.38 5.30
C LYS A 352 22.08 -10.90 5.42
N ARG A 353 21.46 -11.44 6.46
CA ARG A 353 21.31 -12.90 6.65
C ARG A 353 20.57 -13.57 5.49
N TYR A 354 19.54 -12.89 4.94
CA TYR A 354 18.76 -13.42 3.81
C TYR A 354 19.50 -13.23 2.48
N GLU A 355 20.20 -12.11 2.32
CA GLU A 355 21.06 -11.92 1.16
C GLU A 355 22.16 -12.99 1.11
N ASP A 356 22.84 -13.23 2.23
CA ASP A 356 23.91 -14.25 2.34
C ASP A 356 23.35 -15.66 2.08
N MET A 357 22.15 -15.99 2.57
CA MET A 357 21.47 -17.26 2.31
C MET A 357 21.23 -17.49 0.82
N PHE A 358 20.68 -16.50 0.11
CA PHE A 358 20.42 -16.63 -1.33
C PHE A 358 21.70 -16.68 -2.15
N LEU A 359 22.73 -15.92 -1.80
CA LEU A 359 24.05 -15.97 -2.45
C LEU A 359 24.73 -17.31 -2.23
N TRP A 360 24.65 -17.89 -1.02
CA TRP A 360 25.10 -19.23 -0.74
C TRP A 360 24.40 -20.27 -1.63
N ALA A 361 23.06 -20.19 -1.70
CA ALA A 361 22.28 -21.12 -2.51
C ALA A 361 22.64 -21.02 -4.01
N GLN A 362 22.89 -19.83 -4.53
CA GLN A 362 23.37 -19.64 -5.91
C GLN A 362 24.74 -20.32 -6.14
N GLY A 363 25.65 -20.24 -5.17
CA GLY A 363 26.94 -20.88 -5.23
C GLY A 363 26.87 -22.41 -5.19
N ALA A 364 25.99 -22.94 -4.33
CA ALA A 364 25.78 -24.36 -4.11
C ALA A 364 24.98 -25.05 -5.24
N PHE A 365 24.00 -24.35 -5.83
CA PHE A 365 23.07 -24.90 -6.83
C PHE A 365 23.19 -24.14 -8.16
N ARG A 366 24.38 -24.18 -8.76
CA ARG A 366 24.66 -23.51 -10.04
C ARG A 366 23.69 -23.97 -11.12
N GLY A 367 23.23 -23.06 -11.95
CA GLY A 367 22.25 -23.31 -13.00
C GLY A 367 20.79 -23.45 -12.51
N LYS A 368 20.56 -23.58 -11.20
CA LYS A 368 19.22 -23.71 -10.60
C LYS A 368 18.79 -22.49 -9.79
N MET A 369 19.72 -21.65 -9.32
CA MET A 369 19.44 -20.49 -8.48
C MET A 369 20.08 -19.24 -9.03
N SER A 370 19.30 -18.14 -9.10
CA SER A 370 19.78 -16.79 -9.42
C SER A 370 19.39 -15.81 -8.32
N ALA A 371 20.39 -15.19 -7.67
CA ALA A 371 20.21 -14.25 -6.56
C ALA A 371 20.58 -12.83 -6.99
N ASN A 372 19.62 -11.92 -7.04
CA ASN A 372 19.78 -10.54 -7.47
C ASN A 372 19.51 -9.61 -6.28
N MET A 373 20.58 -9.28 -5.53
CA MET A 373 20.50 -8.50 -4.27
C MET A 373 20.49 -7.00 -4.57
N ARG A 374 19.42 -6.52 -5.21
CA ARG A 374 19.23 -5.12 -5.59
C ARG A 374 17.78 -4.79 -5.84
N TYR A 375 17.48 -3.51 -5.98
CA TYR A 375 16.23 -3.04 -6.58
C TYR A 375 16.42 -2.85 -8.08
N ASP A 376 15.55 -3.46 -8.89
CA ASP A 376 15.61 -3.37 -10.35
C ASP A 376 14.20 -3.57 -10.94
N HIS A 377 13.59 -2.48 -11.38
CA HIS A 377 12.22 -2.48 -11.90
C HIS A 377 12.07 -3.27 -13.21
N VAL A 378 13.05 -3.15 -14.10
CA VAL A 378 13.02 -3.86 -15.39
C VAL A 378 13.15 -5.36 -15.18
N LEU A 379 14.10 -5.77 -14.34
CA LEU A 379 14.27 -7.19 -14.00
C LEU A 379 13.02 -7.73 -13.28
N ALA A 380 12.35 -6.93 -12.42
CA ALA A 380 11.10 -7.34 -11.79
C ALA A 380 10.04 -7.70 -12.83
N GLN A 381 9.81 -6.87 -13.85
CA GLN A 381 8.85 -7.16 -14.92
C GLN A 381 9.25 -8.38 -15.75
N ARG A 382 10.56 -8.58 -16.00
CA ARG A 382 11.07 -9.79 -16.67
C ARG A 382 10.85 -11.05 -15.83
N ILE A 383 11.00 -10.97 -14.51
CA ILE A 383 10.71 -12.08 -13.59
C ILE A 383 9.21 -12.39 -13.61
N TYR A 384 8.33 -11.39 -13.48
CA TYR A 384 6.88 -11.60 -13.57
C TYR A 384 6.46 -12.21 -14.93
N SER A 385 7.08 -11.78 -16.03
CA SER A 385 6.73 -12.29 -17.36
C SER A 385 7.34 -13.65 -17.67
N GLY A 386 8.52 -13.98 -17.10
CA GLY A 386 9.29 -15.18 -17.43
C GLY A 386 9.12 -16.34 -16.46
N CYS A 387 8.74 -16.12 -15.21
CA CYS A 387 8.51 -17.20 -14.26
C CYS A 387 7.17 -17.93 -14.50
N ASP A 388 7.12 -19.21 -14.10
CA ASP A 388 5.88 -19.99 -14.10
C ASP A 388 5.10 -19.74 -12.81
N MET A 389 5.82 -19.63 -11.69
CA MET A 389 5.27 -19.51 -10.34
C MET A 389 5.88 -18.32 -9.60
N PHE A 390 5.15 -17.79 -8.62
CA PHE A 390 5.59 -16.69 -7.78
C PHE A 390 5.35 -17.00 -6.31
N LEU A 391 6.42 -17.06 -5.49
CA LEU A 391 6.33 -17.51 -4.10
C LEU A 391 6.27 -16.34 -3.12
N MET A 392 5.23 -16.29 -2.27
CA MET A 392 5.04 -15.30 -1.21
C MET A 392 4.60 -15.96 0.11
N PRO A 393 5.52 -16.49 0.91
CA PRO A 393 5.20 -17.18 2.17
C PRO A 393 5.08 -16.24 3.37
N SER A 394 4.58 -15.03 3.18
CA SER A 394 4.61 -13.93 4.14
C SER A 394 4.01 -14.29 5.50
N LEU A 395 4.66 -13.85 6.59
CA LEU A 395 4.14 -13.95 7.96
C LEU A 395 2.85 -13.13 8.11
N PHE A 396 2.83 -11.94 7.55
CA PHE A 396 1.64 -11.13 7.35
C PHE A 396 1.81 -10.26 6.10
N GLU A 397 0.72 -10.03 5.38
CA GLU A 397 0.74 -9.25 4.13
C GLU A 397 -0.53 -8.41 4.06
N PRO A 398 -0.51 -7.13 4.45
CA PRO A 398 -1.71 -6.29 4.48
C PRO A 398 -2.52 -6.33 3.19
N CYS A 399 -1.89 -6.11 2.06
CA CYS A 399 -2.47 -6.28 0.72
C CYS A 399 -1.64 -7.25 -0.13
N GLY A 400 -0.35 -6.98 -0.26
CA GLY A 400 0.49 -7.57 -1.29
C GLY A 400 0.16 -7.00 -2.67
N LEU A 401 1.18 -6.61 -3.42
CA LEU A 401 1.06 -6.22 -4.82
C LEU A 401 1.73 -7.25 -5.74
N GLY A 402 2.74 -7.95 -5.23
CA GLY A 402 3.51 -8.92 -6.00
C GLY A 402 2.66 -10.04 -6.62
N GLN A 403 1.69 -10.59 -5.88
CA GLN A 403 0.78 -11.59 -6.42
C GLN A 403 -0.16 -11.03 -7.49
N LEU A 404 -0.54 -9.74 -7.37
CA LEU A 404 -1.39 -9.08 -8.37
C LEU A 404 -0.61 -8.88 -9.67
N TYR A 405 0.64 -8.41 -9.55
CA TYR A 405 1.54 -8.32 -10.71
C TYR A 405 1.79 -9.71 -11.31
N ALA A 406 2.13 -10.71 -10.50
CA ALA A 406 2.34 -12.08 -10.97
C ALA A 406 1.14 -12.59 -11.77
N MET A 407 -0.07 -12.49 -11.23
CA MET A 407 -1.29 -12.92 -11.91
C MET A 407 -1.54 -12.13 -13.21
N ARG A 408 -1.28 -10.82 -13.22
CA ARG A 408 -1.42 -10.00 -14.45
C ARG A 408 -0.51 -10.50 -15.58
N TYR A 409 0.70 -10.94 -15.23
CA TYR A 409 1.68 -11.53 -16.17
C TYR A 409 1.51 -13.05 -16.35
N GLY A 410 0.41 -13.65 -15.87
CA GLY A 410 0.16 -15.10 -16.00
C GLY A 410 1.15 -15.97 -15.20
N THR A 411 1.78 -15.43 -14.18
CA THR A 411 2.65 -16.15 -13.26
C THR A 411 1.85 -16.57 -12.04
N VAL A 412 1.77 -17.88 -11.79
CA VAL A 412 0.84 -18.47 -10.82
C VAL A 412 1.36 -18.28 -9.39
N PRO A 413 0.64 -17.60 -8.50
CA PRO A 413 1.10 -17.37 -7.13
C PRO A 413 1.02 -18.63 -6.26
N ILE A 414 2.04 -18.80 -5.40
CA ILE A 414 2.05 -19.74 -4.28
C ILE A 414 2.17 -18.91 -3.02
N VAL A 415 1.13 -18.87 -2.19
CA VAL A 415 1.04 -17.89 -1.11
C VAL A 415 0.58 -18.50 0.21
N ARG A 416 0.96 -17.86 1.32
CA ARG A 416 0.30 -18.13 2.61
C ARG A 416 -1.04 -17.39 2.68
N GLU A 417 -2.05 -18.02 3.29
CA GLU A 417 -3.39 -17.46 3.50
C GLU A 417 -3.40 -16.40 4.61
N THR A 418 -2.96 -15.16 4.29
CA THR A 418 -2.96 -14.02 5.19
C THR A 418 -3.26 -12.73 4.43
N GLY A 419 -4.00 -11.82 5.06
CA GLY A 419 -4.33 -10.50 4.53
C GLY A 419 -4.78 -10.51 3.08
N GLY A 420 -4.21 -9.63 2.27
CA GLY A 420 -4.56 -9.52 0.86
C GLY A 420 -4.17 -10.72 0.00
N LEU A 421 -3.23 -11.55 0.43
CA LEU A 421 -2.92 -12.80 -0.29
C LEU A 421 -4.12 -13.75 -0.26
N LYS A 422 -4.77 -13.88 0.90
CA LYS A 422 -6.00 -14.69 1.05
C LYS A 422 -7.18 -14.12 0.26
N ASP A 423 -7.27 -12.79 0.17
CA ASP A 423 -8.38 -12.11 -0.52
C ASP A 423 -8.25 -12.17 -2.05
N THR A 424 -7.04 -12.39 -2.58
CA THR A 424 -6.76 -12.25 -4.02
C THR A 424 -6.35 -13.54 -4.71
N VAL A 425 -5.79 -14.50 -3.98
CA VAL A 425 -5.38 -15.80 -4.55
C VAL A 425 -6.40 -16.86 -4.17
N ILE A 426 -7.17 -17.31 -5.16
CA ILE A 426 -8.17 -18.39 -5.00
C ILE A 426 -7.46 -19.73 -5.14
N PRO A 427 -7.54 -20.62 -4.12
CA PRO A 427 -6.92 -21.94 -4.20
C PRO A 427 -7.39 -22.72 -5.41
N TYR A 428 -6.43 -23.30 -6.15
CA TYR A 428 -6.76 -24.11 -7.33
C TYR A 428 -7.44 -25.42 -6.93
N ASN A 429 -8.57 -25.67 -7.58
CA ASN A 429 -9.33 -26.90 -7.46
C ASN A 429 -9.09 -27.78 -8.71
N GLU A 430 -8.38 -28.89 -8.54
CA GLU A 430 -8.00 -29.78 -9.66
C GLU A 430 -9.19 -30.54 -10.29
N TYR A 431 -10.36 -30.55 -9.63
CA TYR A 431 -11.58 -31.19 -10.14
C TYR A 431 -12.42 -30.26 -10.99
N THR A 432 -12.50 -28.97 -10.61
CA THR A 432 -13.31 -27.98 -11.34
C THR A 432 -12.49 -27.14 -12.31
N GLY A 433 -11.17 -27.10 -12.15
CA GLY A 433 -10.26 -26.21 -12.91
C GLY A 433 -10.32 -24.75 -12.46
N GLU A 434 -11.09 -24.44 -11.43
CA GLU A 434 -11.20 -23.09 -10.87
C GLU A 434 -10.01 -22.77 -9.95
N GLY A 435 -9.74 -21.49 -9.80
CA GLY A 435 -8.68 -20.97 -8.93
C GLY A 435 -7.57 -20.26 -9.69
N THR A 436 -6.76 -19.51 -8.95
CA THR A 436 -5.70 -18.64 -9.49
C THR A 436 -4.32 -18.93 -8.90
N GLY A 437 -4.19 -19.90 -7.99
CA GLY A 437 -2.91 -20.20 -7.38
C GLY A 437 -2.96 -21.32 -6.36
N PHE A 438 -1.88 -21.46 -5.62
CA PHE A 438 -1.73 -22.49 -4.57
C PHE A 438 -1.53 -21.81 -3.22
N THR A 439 -2.21 -22.31 -2.20
CA THR A 439 -2.19 -21.68 -0.87
C THR A 439 -1.79 -22.69 0.21
N PHE A 440 -1.28 -22.18 1.33
CA PHE A 440 -1.08 -22.91 2.56
C PHE A 440 -1.48 -22.04 3.76
N ALA A 441 -2.01 -22.64 4.82
CA ALA A 441 -2.66 -21.92 5.90
C ALA A 441 -1.68 -21.49 7.01
N ASN A 442 -0.91 -22.43 7.55
CA ASN A 442 -0.06 -22.17 8.70
C ASN A 442 1.28 -21.58 8.30
N TYR A 443 1.87 -20.77 9.17
CA TYR A 443 3.24 -20.27 8.99
C TYR A 443 4.23 -21.42 9.26
N ASN A 444 4.38 -22.28 8.26
CA ASN A 444 5.12 -23.54 8.36
C ASN A 444 5.86 -23.86 7.06
N ALA A 445 7.16 -24.16 7.18
CA ALA A 445 8.03 -24.42 6.05
C ALA A 445 7.66 -25.68 5.24
N HIS A 446 7.16 -26.73 5.90
CA HIS A 446 6.71 -27.96 5.22
C HIS A 446 5.42 -27.72 4.44
N GLU A 447 4.44 -26.99 5.00
CA GLU A 447 3.22 -26.61 4.26
C GLU A 447 3.54 -25.76 3.03
N MET A 448 4.50 -24.82 3.16
CA MET A 448 5.01 -24.05 2.02
C MET A 448 5.60 -24.97 0.94
N LYS A 449 6.48 -25.91 1.33
CA LYS A 449 7.05 -26.90 0.39
C LYS A 449 5.99 -27.76 -0.25
N ASP A 450 4.99 -28.23 0.51
CA ASP A 450 3.88 -29.03 -0.02
C ASP A 450 3.02 -28.24 -1.03
N ALA A 451 2.83 -26.93 -0.83
CA ALA A 451 2.17 -26.08 -1.80
C ALA A 451 2.99 -25.96 -3.10
N VAL A 452 4.32 -25.83 -3.01
CA VAL A 452 5.22 -25.88 -4.17
C VAL A 452 5.12 -27.22 -4.91
N ILE A 453 5.14 -28.35 -4.17
CA ILE A 453 5.03 -29.69 -4.77
C ILE A 453 3.68 -29.85 -5.49
N ARG A 454 2.58 -29.37 -4.90
CA ARG A 454 1.25 -29.41 -5.56
C ARG A 454 1.25 -28.61 -6.85
N ALA A 455 1.85 -27.40 -6.83
CA ALA A 455 1.97 -26.56 -8.02
C ALA A 455 2.80 -27.25 -9.12
N MET A 456 3.98 -27.83 -8.76
CA MET A 456 4.82 -28.57 -9.69
C MET A 456 4.11 -29.80 -10.30
N ARG A 457 3.30 -30.48 -9.53
CA ARG A 457 2.51 -31.64 -10.03
C ARG A 457 1.53 -31.18 -11.11
N VAL A 458 0.80 -30.08 -10.87
CA VAL A 458 -0.16 -29.55 -11.85
C VAL A 458 0.56 -28.93 -13.06
N TYR A 459 1.76 -28.34 -12.86
CA TYR A 459 2.58 -27.79 -13.95
C TYR A 459 2.93 -28.82 -15.04
N LYS A 460 3.05 -30.10 -14.69
CA LYS A 460 3.31 -31.19 -15.63
C LYS A 460 2.15 -31.43 -16.59
N ASP A 461 0.93 -31.09 -16.18
CA ASP A 461 -0.27 -31.11 -17.04
C ASP A 461 -0.43 -29.72 -17.69
N LYS A 462 0.06 -29.60 -18.91
CA LYS A 462 0.12 -28.31 -19.61
C LYS A 462 -1.24 -27.70 -19.92
N GLU A 463 -2.26 -28.52 -20.08
CA GLU A 463 -3.64 -28.05 -20.30
C GLU A 463 -4.22 -27.43 -19.03
N LYS A 464 -4.13 -28.13 -17.90
CA LYS A 464 -4.53 -27.60 -16.60
C LYS A 464 -3.75 -26.35 -16.22
N TRP A 465 -2.43 -26.37 -16.45
CA TRP A 465 -1.58 -25.21 -16.14
C TRP A 465 -1.99 -23.97 -16.96
N ARG A 466 -2.23 -24.15 -18.26
CA ARG A 466 -2.74 -23.07 -19.15
C ARG A 466 -4.07 -22.52 -18.64
N GLY A 467 -4.95 -23.36 -18.11
CA GLY A 467 -6.21 -22.95 -17.50
C GLY A 467 -6.00 -22.02 -16.31
N ILE A 468 -5.09 -22.37 -15.39
CA ILE A 468 -4.76 -21.51 -14.23
C ILE A 468 -4.15 -20.19 -14.67
N VAL A 469 -3.22 -20.20 -15.61
CA VAL A 469 -2.60 -18.97 -16.18
C VAL A 469 -3.70 -18.07 -16.78
N THR A 470 -4.65 -18.64 -17.51
CA THR A 470 -5.77 -17.90 -18.06
C THR A 470 -6.63 -17.29 -16.94
N ASN A 471 -6.97 -18.07 -15.91
CA ASN A 471 -7.72 -17.59 -14.75
C ASN A 471 -7.01 -16.41 -14.07
N CYS A 472 -5.68 -16.49 -13.91
CA CYS A 472 -4.87 -15.39 -13.35
C CYS A 472 -4.98 -14.11 -14.19
N MET A 473 -4.75 -14.21 -15.50
CA MET A 473 -4.71 -13.05 -16.40
C MET A 473 -6.08 -12.39 -16.60
N GLN A 474 -7.17 -13.11 -16.36
CA GLN A 474 -8.54 -12.61 -16.45
C GLN A 474 -9.04 -11.92 -15.19
N GLN A 475 -8.28 -11.95 -14.07
CA GLN A 475 -8.68 -11.23 -12.87
C GLN A 475 -8.61 -9.72 -13.09
N ASP A 476 -9.58 -9.00 -12.55
CA ASP A 476 -9.56 -7.53 -12.53
C ASP A 476 -9.02 -7.01 -11.21
N PHE A 477 -7.77 -6.56 -11.24
CA PHE A 477 -7.08 -5.87 -10.14
C PHE A 477 -6.81 -4.40 -10.47
N SER A 478 -7.60 -3.80 -11.36
CA SER A 478 -7.47 -2.39 -11.69
C SER A 478 -7.86 -1.50 -10.51
N TRP A 479 -7.30 -0.30 -10.50
CA TRP A 479 -7.70 0.75 -9.54
C TRP A 479 -9.15 1.20 -9.71
N GLU A 480 -9.80 0.92 -10.82
CA GLU A 480 -11.22 1.24 -11.06
C GLU A 480 -12.15 0.59 -10.03
N ARG A 481 -11.88 -0.65 -9.67
CA ARG A 481 -12.62 -1.37 -8.62
C ARG A 481 -12.45 -0.70 -7.26
N SER A 482 -11.20 -0.47 -6.85
CA SER A 482 -10.88 0.16 -5.56
C SER A 482 -11.45 1.58 -5.48
N ALA A 483 -11.34 2.36 -6.57
CA ALA A 483 -11.88 3.72 -6.62
C ALA A 483 -13.39 3.76 -6.41
N ARG A 484 -14.14 2.80 -6.97
CA ARG A 484 -15.58 2.70 -6.70
C ARG A 484 -15.88 2.41 -5.23
N GLU A 485 -15.12 1.50 -4.59
CA GLU A 485 -15.29 1.18 -3.16
C GLU A 485 -14.98 2.41 -2.30
N TYR A 486 -13.89 3.15 -2.57
CA TYR A 486 -13.56 4.42 -1.87
C TYR A 486 -14.61 5.52 -2.12
N GLY A 487 -15.10 5.69 -3.35
CA GLY A 487 -16.16 6.64 -3.67
C GLY A 487 -17.45 6.37 -2.86
N ASN A 488 -17.83 5.10 -2.75
CA ASN A 488 -18.96 4.68 -1.92
C ASN A 488 -18.71 4.96 -0.43
N LEU A 489 -17.49 4.71 0.07
CA LEU A 489 -17.12 5.03 1.45
C LEU A 489 -17.22 6.54 1.73
N TYR A 490 -16.73 7.40 0.85
CA TYR A 490 -16.82 8.85 1.01
C TYR A 490 -18.26 9.32 1.06
N ASN A 491 -19.12 8.79 0.21
CA ASN A 491 -20.55 9.09 0.24
C ASN A 491 -21.19 8.68 1.58
N GLN A 492 -20.88 7.48 2.09
CA GLN A 492 -21.36 7.03 3.40
C GLN A 492 -20.92 7.96 4.53
N VAL A 493 -19.66 8.40 4.52
CA VAL A 493 -19.11 9.34 5.53
C VAL A 493 -19.84 10.68 5.50
N CYS A 494 -20.21 11.16 4.32
CA CYS A 494 -20.95 12.41 4.15
C CYS A 494 -22.47 12.26 4.31
N GLY A 495 -22.99 11.07 4.64
CA GLY A 495 -24.42 10.82 4.79
C GLY A 495 -25.19 10.84 3.47
N ILE A 496 -24.51 10.57 2.36
CA ILE A 496 -25.08 10.59 1.01
C ILE A 496 -25.53 9.18 0.64
N THR A 497 -26.81 8.98 0.39
CA THR A 497 -27.35 7.70 -0.09
C THR A 497 -27.20 7.63 -1.60
N VAL A 498 -26.39 6.70 -2.11
CA VAL A 498 -26.31 6.40 -3.54
C VAL A 498 -27.50 5.49 -3.88
N THR A 499 -28.50 6.01 -4.58
CA THR A 499 -29.50 5.16 -5.23
C THR A 499 -28.84 4.42 -6.39
N LYS A 500 -28.93 3.07 -6.35
CA LYS A 500 -28.42 2.17 -7.39
C LYS A 500 -29.09 2.42 -8.73
#